data_bfe2047756a0754643465b74789b25de
#
_entry.id   bfe2047756a0754643465b74789b25de
#
_cell.length_a   1.000
_cell.length_b   1.000
_cell.length_c   1.000
_cell.angle_alpha   90.00
_cell.angle_beta   90.00
_cell.angle_gamma   90.00
#
_symmetry.space_group_name_H-M   'P 1'
#
loop_
_entity.id
_entity.type
_entity.pdbx_description
1 polymer ?
#
loop_
_entity_poly.entity_id
_entity_poly.type
_entity_poly.pdbx_seq_one_letter_code
_entity_poly.pdbx_strand_id
1 'polypeptide(L)'
;MGVDIIQNCEVKGIKRNGDSVEGIETTKGFIKTKKIGVVAAGHSGVIANMAGLKLPLESKPLQALVSEPVKPIIDTVVMSNAVHAYVSPVSYTHLTLPTKRIV
;
A
#
# COMPACT_ATOMS: atom_id res chain seq x y z
N MET A 1 0.34 -27.88 -3.08
CA MET A 1 0.79 -26.80 -3.95
C MET A 1 2.22 -26.30 -3.67
N GLY A 2 2.86 -26.68 -2.59
CA GLY A 2 4.29 -26.40 -2.34
C GLY A 2 4.66 -24.93 -2.12
N VAL A 3 3.73 -24.12 -1.62
CA VAL A 3 3.98 -22.71 -1.24
C VAL A 3 3.90 -22.59 0.28
N ASP A 4 4.98 -22.09 0.87
CA ASP A 4 5.02 -21.77 2.31
C ASP A 4 4.61 -20.33 2.53
N ILE A 5 3.69 -20.12 3.45
CA ILE A 5 3.21 -18.78 3.84
C ILE A 5 3.70 -18.47 5.25
N ILE A 6 4.49 -17.41 5.38
CA ILE A 6 5.02 -16.96 6.66
C ILE A 6 4.35 -15.64 7.02
N GLN A 7 3.43 -15.67 7.95
CA GLN A 7 2.71 -14.50 8.45
C GLN A 7 3.51 -13.75 9.52
N ASN A 8 3.20 -12.49 9.73
CA ASN A 8 3.86 -11.63 10.73
C ASN A 8 5.40 -11.66 10.59
N CYS A 9 5.87 -11.58 9.35
CA CYS A 9 7.26 -11.64 9.00
C CYS A 9 7.61 -10.42 8.13
N GLU A 10 8.22 -9.43 8.74
CA GLU A 10 8.60 -8.21 8.05
C GLU A 10 9.95 -8.38 7.36
N VAL A 11 10.07 -7.91 6.13
CA VAL A 11 11.34 -7.83 5.40
C VAL A 11 12.10 -6.61 5.90
N LYS A 12 13.29 -6.84 6.44
CA LYS A 12 14.18 -5.79 6.98
C LYS A 12 15.22 -5.33 5.97
N GLY A 13 15.61 -6.19 5.06
CA GLY A 13 16.61 -5.89 4.06
C GLY A 13 16.74 -6.96 3.00
N ILE A 14 17.40 -6.61 1.92
CA ILE A 14 17.76 -7.54 0.85
C ILE A 14 19.28 -7.57 0.76
N LYS A 15 19.85 -8.74 0.95
CA LYS A 15 21.28 -8.94 0.83
C LYS A 15 21.68 -9.23 -0.59
N ARG A 16 22.66 -8.47 -1.09
CA ARG A 16 23.19 -8.60 -2.45
C ARG A 16 24.67 -8.92 -2.42
N ASN A 17 25.09 -9.61 -3.46
CA ASN A 17 26.51 -9.80 -3.81
C ASN A 17 26.72 -9.28 -5.25
N GLY A 18 27.24 -8.05 -5.40
CA GLY A 18 27.28 -7.37 -6.68
C GLY A 18 25.88 -7.17 -7.27
N ASP A 19 25.64 -7.70 -8.45
CA ASP A 19 24.36 -7.62 -9.16
C ASP A 19 23.41 -8.77 -8.85
N SER A 20 23.80 -9.69 -7.96
CA SER A 20 23.02 -10.86 -7.61
C SER A 20 22.42 -10.74 -6.20
N VAL A 21 21.21 -11.27 -6.04
CA VAL A 21 20.58 -11.40 -4.74
C VAL A 21 21.10 -12.64 -4.03
N GLU A 22 21.45 -12.51 -2.77
CA GLU A 22 21.82 -13.64 -1.89
C GLU A 22 20.65 -14.10 -1.03
N GLY A 23 19.80 -13.19 -0.61
CA GLY A 23 18.68 -13.51 0.25
C GLY A 23 17.98 -12.29 0.84
N ILE A 24 17.06 -12.58 1.73
CA ILE A 24 16.19 -11.61 2.40
C ILE A 24 16.42 -11.70 3.91
N GLU A 25 16.63 -10.58 4.55
CA GLU A 25 16.63 -10.45 6.00
C GLU A 25 15.22 -10.15 6.49
N THR A 26 14.73 -10.97 7.40
CA THR A 26 13.38 -10.82 7.96
C THR A 26 13.42 -10.78 9.48
N THR A 27 12.31 -10.39 10.09
CA THR A 27 12.14 -10.45 11.56
C THR A 27 12.22 -11.86 12.13
N LYS A 28 12.04 -12.88 11.28
CA LYS A 28 12.09 -14.30 11.68
C LYS A 28 13.35 -15.04 11.24
N GLY A 29 14.30 -14.33 10.64
CA GLY A 29 15.56 -14.88 10.21
C GLY A 29 15.89 -14.57 8.76
N PHE A 30 16.96 -15.16 8.26
CA PHE A 30 17.46 -14.97 6.91
C PHE A 30 16.94 -16.06 5.97
N ILE A 31 16.42 -15.65 4.82
CA ILE A 31 15.95 -16.57 3.78
C ILE A 31 16.90 -16.47 2.60
N LYS A 32 17.62 -17.53 2.33
CA LYS A 32 18.54 -17.59 1.19
C LYS A 32 17.76 -17.83 -0.10
N THR A 33 17.90 -16.92 -1.06
CA THR A 33 17.28 -17.03 -2.38
C THR A 33 18.04 -16.24 -3.42
N LYS A 34 17.97 -16.66 -4.66
CA LYS A 34 18.56 -15.95 -5.81
C LYS A 34 17.54 -15.12 -6.57
N LYS A 35 16.24 -15.29 -6.30
CA LYS A 35 15.17 -14.58 -6.98
C LYS A 35 14.14 -14.12 -5.96
N ILE A 36 13.67 -12.90 -6.09
CA ILE A 36 12.68 -12.29 -5.23
C ILE A 36 11.59 -11.68 -6.10
N GLY A 37 10.33 -12.01 -5.82
CA GLY A 37 9.18 -11.31 -6.34
C GLY A 37 8.68 -10.29 -5.33
N VAL A 38 8.53 -9.03 -5.74
CA VAL A 38 8.02 -7.95 -4.88
C VAL A 38 6.56 -7.69 -5.23
N VAL A 39 5.67 -7.97 -4.29
CA VAL A 39 4.22 -7.77 -4.41
C VAL A 39 3.75 -7.01 -3.17
N ALA A 40 4.09 -5.74 -3.06
CA ALA A 40 3.90 -4.94 -1.85
C ALA A 40 3.11 -3.64 -2.11
N ALA A 41 2.44 -3.53 -3.25
CA ALA A 41 1.61 -2.39 -3.61
C ALA A 41 2.31 -1.04 -3.32
N GLY A 42 1.78 -0.21 -2.45
CA GLY A 42 2.34 1.10 -2.10
C GLY A 42 3.73 1.06 -1.46
N HIS A 43 4.15 -0.07 -0.88
CA HIS A 43 5.48 -0.25 -0.27
C HIS A 43 6.52 -0.84 -1.24
N SER A 44 6.15 -1.09 -2.50
CA SER A 44 7.07 -1.68 -3.48
C SER A 44 8.32 -0.83 -3.70
N GLY A 45 8.22 0.49 -3.66
CA GLY A 45 9.36 1.39 -3.77
C GLY A 45 10.34 1.25 -2.61
N VAL A 46 9.85 1.06 -1.39
CA VAL A 46 10.67 0.86 -0.19
C VAL A 46 11.46 -0.43 -0.30
N ILE A 47 10.81 -1.52 -0.68
CA ILE A 47 11.47 -2.83 -0.83
C ILE A 47 12.47 -2.82 -1.98
N ALA A 48 12.12 -2.18 -3.10
CA ALA A 48 13.05 -2.03 -4.22
C ALA A 48 14.31 -1.24 -3.83
N ASN A 49 14.18 -0.18 -3.02
CA ASN A 49 15.32 0.56 -2.49
C ASN A 49 16.24 -0.29 -1.62
N MET A 50 15.70 -1.27 -0.87
CA MET A 50 16.52 -2.23 -0.11
C MET A 50 17.40 -3.08 -1.03
N ALA A 51 16.96 -3.31 -2.26
CA ALA A 51 17.71 -4.00 -3.30
C ALA A 51 18.58 -3.05 -4.15
N GLY A 52 18.63 -1.76 -3.82
CA GLY A 52 19.36 -0.74 -4.58
C GLY A 52 18.69 -0.37 -5.91
N LEU A 53 17.42 -0.68 -6.09
CA LEU A 53 16.64 -0.35 -7.27
C LEU A 53 15.74 0.85 -6.98
N LYS A 54 15.70 1.80 -7.89
CA LYS A 54 14.77 2.93 -7.82
C LYS A 54 13.63 2.70 -8.82
N LEU A 55 12.43 2.49 -8.30
CA LEU A 55 11.24 2.39 -9.14
C LEU A 55 10.66 3.79 -9.41
N PRO A 56 10.10 4.05 -10.58
CA PRO A 56 9.40 5.30 -10.88
C PRO A 56 7.99 5.31 -10.25
N LEU A 57 7.93 5.02 -8.96
CA LEU A 57 6.70 4.96 -8.18
C LEU A 57 6.77 5.95 -7.02
N GLU A 58 5.71 6.68 -6.83
CA GLU A 58 5.50 7.54 -5.68
C GLU A 58 4.23 7.13 -4.96
N SER A 59 4.37 6.73 -3.71
CA SER A 59 3.23 6.37 -2.86
C SER A 59 2.72 7.61 -2.13
N LYS A 60 1.45 7.92 -2.33
CA LYS A 60 0.79 9.03 -1.64
C LYS A 60 -0.29 8.49 -0.71
N PRO A 61 -0.35 8.95 0.52
CA PRO A 61 -1.43 8.56 1.43
C PRO A 61 -2.76 9.11 0.92
N LEU A 62 -3.76 8.25 0.89
CA LEU A 62 -5.14 8.65 0.70
C LEU A 62 -5.77 8.89 2.08
N GLN A 63 -6.55 9.95 2.18
CA GLN A 63 -7.31 10.24 3.38
C GLN A 63 -8.78 9.86 3.15
N ALA A 64 -9.37 9.24 4.14
CA ALA A 64 -10.78 8.97 4.18
C ALA A 64 -11.37 9.52 5.47
N LEU A 65 -12.50 10.19 5.35
CA LEU A 65 -13.23 10.76 6.47
C LEU A 65 -14.64 10.16 6.46
N VAL A 66 -15.16 9.91 7.62
CA VAL A 66 -16.55 9.48 7.81
C VAL A 66 -17.25 10.57 8.60
N SER A 67 -18.41 11.02 8.11
CA SER A 67 -19.18 12.03 8.82
C SER A 67 -19.81 11.44 10.08
N GLU A 68 -20.25 12.31 10.98
CA GLU A 68 -21.25 11.93 11.98
C GLU A 68 -22.53 11.43 11.30
N PRO A 69 -23.38 10.66 11.99
CA PRO A 69 -24.67 10.26 11.45
C PRO A 69 -25.49 11.48 11.02
N VAL A 70 -25.89 11.52 9.78
CA VAL A 70 -26.70 12.60 9.21
C VAL A 70 -27.92 12.01 8.53
N LYS A 71 -28.98 12.81 8.38
CA LYS A 71 -30.11 12.41 7.54
C LYS A 71 -29.63 12.17 6.11
N PRO A 72 -30.22 11.20 5.39
CA PRO A 72 -29.89 10.98 4.00
C PRO A 72 -30.13 12.25 3.18
N ILE A 73 -29.06 12.79 2.60
CA ILE A 73 -29.08 14.00 1.76
C ILE A 73 -28.67 13.70 0.33
N ILE A 74 -27.92 12.62 0.14
CA ILE A 74 -27.54 12.10 -1.17
C ILE A 74 -27.69 10.58 -1.18
N ASP A 75 -28.12 10.02 -2.27
CA ASP A 75 -28.31 8.58 -2.48
C ASP A 75 -27.33 8.00 -3.50
N THR A 76 -26.47 8.83 -4.04
CA THR A 76 -25.49 8.46 -5.06
C THR A 76 -24.10 8.97 -4.72
N VAL A 77 -23.09 8.42 -5.37
CA VAL A 77 -21.70 8.88 -5.22
C VAL A 77 -21.52 10.15 -6.06
N VAL A 78 -21.02 11.19 -5.43
CA VAL A 78 -20.64 12.44 -6.08
C VAL A 78 -19.14 12.56 -6.13
N MET A 79 -18.56 12.71 -7.32
CA MET A 79 -17.13 12.82 -7.54
C MET A 79 -16.79 14.18 -8.16
N SER A 80 -15.71 14.79 -7.65
CA SER A 80 -15.14 16.01 -8.22
C SER A 80 -13.70 15.76 -8.65
N ASN A 81 -13.45 15.90 -9.94
CA ASN A 81 -12.08 15.81 -10.47
C ASN A 81 -11.24 17.05 -10.16
N ALA A 82 -11.87 18.19 -9.93
CA ALA A 82 -11.17 19.42 -9.63
C ALA A 82 -10.47 19.37 -8.25
N VAL A 83 -11.14 18.78 -7.28
CA VAL A 83 -10.59 18.63 -5.92
C VAL A 83 -10.11 17.22 -5.60
N HIS A 84 -10.20 16.31 -6.58
CA HIS A 84 -9.82 14.91 -6.44
C HIS A 84 -10.43 14.23 -5.21
N ALA A 85 -11.70 14.50 -4.99
CA ALA A 85 -12.44 13.94 -3.87
C ALA A 85 -13.77 13.35 -4.35
N TYR A 86 -14.27 12.38 -3.63
CA TYR A 86 -15.63 11.91 -3.80
C TYR A 86 -16.35 11.76 -2.46
N VAL A 87 -17.64 11.89 -2.50
CA VAL A 87 -18.54 11.68 -1.37
C VAL A 87 -19.41 10.48 -1.68
N SER A 88 -19.41 9.50 -0.81
CA SER A 88 -20.24 8.30 -0.95
C SER A 88 -21.13 8.13 0.27
N PRO A 89 -22.44 7.92 0.09
CA PRO A 89 -23.28 7.48 1.19
C PRO A 89 -22.86 6.06 1.59
N VAL A 90 -22.57 5.88 2.88
CA VAL A 90 -22.25 4.58 3.47
C VAL A 90 -23.37 4.24 4.42
N SER A 91 -24.22 3.30 4.03
CA SER A 91 -25.40 2.99 4.80
C SER A 91 -26.29 4.25 4.96
N TYR A 92 -27.42 4.16 5.57
CA TYR A 92 -28.38 5.27 5.66
C TYR A 92 -27.98 6.42 6.61
N THR A 93 -26.78 6.40 7.18
CA THR A 93 -26.43 7.29 8.31
C THR A 93 -25.09 8.00 8.21
N HIS A 94 -24.22 7.66 7.25
CA HIS A 94 -22.86 8.21 7.18
C HIS A 94 -22.48 8.58 5.76
N LEU A 95 -21.63 9.61 5.62
CA LEU A 95 -20.95 9.96 4.38
C LEU A 95 -19.47 9.67 4.52
N THR A 96 -18.89 9.07 3.51
CA THR A 96 -17.42 8.92 3.42
C THR A 96 -16.85 9.89 2.41
N LEU A 97 -15.76 10.50 2.77
CA LEU A 97 -15.02 11.47 1.97
C LEU A 97 -13.57 10.99 1.84
N PRO A 98 -13.26 10.07 0.93
CA PRO A 98 -11.88 9.81 0.62
C PRO A 98 -11.32 10.97 -0.22
N THR A 99 -10.25 11.56 0.28
CA THR A 99 -9.54 12.63 -0.41
C THR A 99 -8.10 12.22 -0.66
N LYS A 100 -7.61 12.50 -1.86
CA LYS A 100 -6.19 12.41 -2.13
C LYS A 100 -5.51 13.66 -1.55
N ARG A 101 -4.57 13.47 -0.64
CA ARG A 101 -3.78 14.58 -0.13
C ARG A 101 -2.95 15.15 -1.27
N ILE A 102 -3.23 16.40 -1.63
CA ILE A 102 -2.40 17.18 -2.52
C ILE A 102 -1.34 17.84 -1.64
N VAL A 103 -0.12 17.47 -1.86
CA VAL A 103 1.04 18.12 -1.25
C VAL A 103 1.58 19.14 -2.23
#